data_c87dcddd5d78399c08b38063b92ce2a9
#
_entry.id   c87dcddd5d78399c08b38063b92ce2a9
#
_cell.length_a   1.000
_cell.length_b   1.000
_cell.length_c   1.000
_cell.angle_alpha   90.00
_cell.angle_beta   90.00
_cell.angle_gamma   90.00
#
_symmetry.space_group_name_H-M   'P 1'
#
loop_
_entity.id
_entity.type
_entity.pdbx_description
1 polymer ?
#
loop_
_entity_poly.entity_id
_entity_poly.type
_entity_poly.pdbx_seq_one_letter_code
_entity_poly.pdbx_strand_id
1 'polypeptide(L)'
;VISDELYQIRELTFCKECGQRMFRKGGNTRSEKWDCRRKECYPLDYRLTDQMLIGAILNVLNSVIANPSLLECSAESSVYTPSGEVIRQQNEIRHMMDSTQLDYDRTKSEILRLVQMQYDCCTYSDKPQQTELLRSLLVGHEQLNSLDIGLLKSCVSRIWVSHFCTIEIELINGTIIHNITERSVVNGNGIECNGDSCETADSE
;
A
#
# COMPACT_ATOMS: atom_id res chain seq x y z
N VAL A 1 -5.85 -29.29 1.89
CA VAL A 1 -6.30 -28.41 0.80
C VAL A 1 -6.46 -27.04 1.43
N ILE A 2 -5.80 -26.02 0.88
CA ILE A 2 -5.96 -24.63 1.28
C ILE A 2 -7.28 -24.14 0.68
N SER A 3 -8.10 -23.42 1.45
CA SER A 3 -9.31 -22.80 0.90
C SER A 3 -8.94 -21.75 -0.15
N ASP A 4 -9.84 -21.50 -1.11
CA ASP A 4 -9.63 -20.47 -2.13
C ASP A 4 -9.38 -19.10 -1.52
N GLU A 5 -10.03 -18.78 -0.41
CA GLU A 5 -9.84 -17.53 0.35
C GLU A 5 -8.39 -17.38 0.83
N LEU A 6 -7.85 -18.39 1.50
CA LEU A 6 -6.49 -18.37 2.01
C LEU A 6 -5.45 -18.33 0.89
N TYR A 7 -5.76 -18.94 -0.26
CA TYR A 7 -4.91 -18.84 -1.44
C TYR A 7 -4.83 -17.39 -1.94
N GLN A 8 -5.95 -16.68 -2.01
CA GLN A 8 -5.99 -15.28 -2.45
C GLN A 8 -5.27 -14.35 -1.47
N ILE A 9 -5.47 -14.55 -0.16
CA ILE A 9 -4.75 -13.81 0.88
C ILE A 9 -3.23 -14.02 0.73
N ARG A 10 -2.79 -15.26 0.47
CA ARG A 10 -1.38 -15.57 0.27
C ARG A 10 -0.75 -14.81 -0.89
N GLU A 11 -1.50 -14.63 -1.98
CA GLU A 11 -1.01 -13.89 -3.14
C GLU A 11 -0.74 -12.40 -2.83
N LEU A 12 -1.44 -11.86 -1.85
CA LEU A 12 -1.33 -10.46 -1.41
C LEU A 12 -0.39 -10.25 -0.21
N THR A 13 0.08 -11.33 0.46
CA THR A 13 0.84 -11.22 1.72
C THR A 13 2.35 -11.28 1.50
N PHE A 14 3.04 -10.25 1.97
CA PHE A 14 4.48 -10.06 1.80
C PHE A 14 5.19 -9.78 3.13
N CYS A 15 6.45 -10.21 3.23
CA CYS A 15 7.31 -9.87 4.35
C CYS A 15 7.80 -8.42 4.21
N LYS A 16 7.61 -7.60 5.23
CA LYS A 16 8.01 -6.20 5.23
C LYS A 16 9.52 -6.01 5.14
N GLU A 17 10.30 -6.94 5.73
CA GLU A 17 11.75 -6.83 5.83
C GLU A 17 12.47 -7.16 4.51
N CYS A 18 11.96 -8.13 3.75
CA CYS A 18 12.63 -8.58 2.54
C CYS A 18 11.81 -8.47 1.25
N GLY A 19 10.55 -8.03 1.34
CA GLY A 19 9.64 -7.90 0.20
C GLY A 19 9.21 -9.23 -0.43
N GLN A 20 9.64 -10.37 0.11
CA GLN A 20 9.26 -11.67 -0.43
C GLN A 20 7.85 -12.07 0.00
N ARG A 21 7.16 -12.79 -0.90
CA ARG A 21 5.85 -13.35 -0.58
C ARG A 21 5.93 -14.31 0.58
N MET A 22 5.04 -14.16 1.54
CA MET A 22 4.93 -15.08 2.66
C MET A 22 4.27 -16.39 2.24
N PHE A 23 4.52 -17.42 3.02
CA PHE A 23 3.92 -18.73 2.79
C PHE A 23 3.29 -19.28 4.07
N ARG A 24 2.19 -19.96 3.88
CA ARG A 24 1.47 -20.64 4.95
C ARG A 24 2.00 -22.04 5.14
N LYS A 25 2.42 -22.38 6.35
CA LYS A 25 2.77 -23.75 6.79
C LYS A 25 1.63 -24.33 7.60
N GLY A 26 1.48 -25.65 7.50
CA GLY A 26 0.61 -26.45 8.35
C GLY A 26 -0.59 -27.06 7.63
N GLY A 27 -0.94 -28.28 8.04
CA GLY A 27 -2.09 -29.04 7.58
C GLY A 27 -3.23 -29.10 8.58
N ASN A 28 -2.95 -28.83 9.85
CA ASN A 28 -3.94 -28.84 10.95
C ASN A 28 -4.04 -27.46 11.57
N THR A 29 -5.21 -27.12 12.10
CA THR A 29 -5.49 -25.85 12.77
C THR A 29 -4.52 -25.51 13.91
N ARG A 30 -3.91 -26.51 14.53
CA ARG A 30 -2.93 -26.34 15.63
C ARG A 30 -1.51 -26.00 15.16
N SER A 31 -1.19 -26.25 13.89
CA SER A 31 0.18 -26.07 13.34
C SER A 31 0.26 -25.01 12.24
N GLU A 32 -0.85 -24.38 11.91
CA GLU A 32 -0.87 -23.34 10.89
C GLU A 32 -0.10 -22.10 11.33
N LYS A 33 0.72 -21.60 10.44
CA LYS A 33 1.44 -20.34 10.61
C LYS A 33 1.92 -19.77 9.29
N TRP A 34 2.09 -18.47 9.29
CA TRP A 34 2.66 -17.74 8.18
C TRP A 34 4.12 -17.43 8.44
N ASP A 35 4.99 -17.78 7.50
CA ASP A 35 6.44 -17.59 7.60
C ASP A 35 6.99 -16.93 6.34
N CYS A 36 8.11 -16.21 6.49
CA CYS A 36 8.95 -15.84 5.37
C CYS A 36 9.87 -17.00 4.98
N ARG A 37 10.21 -17.13 3.69
CA ARG A 37 11.15 -18.17 3.21
C ARG A 37 12.59 -17.88 3.60
N ARG A 38 12.97 -16.62 3.82
CA ARG A 38 14.31 -16.25 4.23
C ARG A 38 14.49 -16.52 5.71
N LYS A 39 15.53 -17.25 6.06
CA LYS A 39 15.85 -17.59 7.46
C LYS A 39 16.12 -16.34 8.31
N GLU A 40 16.69 -15.31 7.70
CA GLU A 40 16.99 -14.01 8.34
C GLU A 40 15.74 -13.22 8.73
N CYS A 41 14.61 -13.56 8.09
CA CYS A 41 13.32 -12.93 8.34
C CYS A 41 12.39 -13.78 9.20
N TYR A 42 12.87 -14.83 9.87
CA TYR A 42 12.00 -15.64 10.72
C TYR A 42 11.49 -14.79 11.89
N PRO A 43 10.17 -14.64 12.07
CA PRO A 43 9.61 -14.15 13.31
C PRO A 43 9.86 -15.19 14.38
N LEU A 44 10.94 -15.03 15.13
CA LEU A 44 11.41 -16.04 16.07
C LEU A 44 10.44 -16.28 17.22
N ASP A 45 9.62 -15.29 17.56
CA ASP A 45 8.87 -15.31 18.82
C ASP A 45 7.33 -15.34 18.66
N TYR A 46 6.80 -15.18 17.43
CA TYR A 46 5.37 -15.02 17.25
C TYR A 46 4.80 -15.85 16.12
N ARG A 47 3.68 -16.48 16.41
CA ARG A 47 2.94 -17.28 15.45
C ARG A 47 1.81 -16.47 14.87
N LEU A 48 1.93 -16.07 13.60
CA LEU A 48 0.84 -15.47 12.85
C LEU A 48 -0.09 -16.58 12.32
N THR A 49 -1.33 -16.57 12.77
CA THR A 49 -2.37 -17.52 12.33
C THR A 49 -3.23 -16.95 11.21
N ASP A 50 -3.99 -17.82 10.53
CA ASP A 50 -4.97 -17.40 9.51
C ASP A 50 -5.99 -16.42 10.10
N GLN A 51 -6.49 -16.73 11.31
CA GLN A 51 -7.49 -15.91 11.95
C GLN A 51 -6.99 -14.50 12.29
N MET A 52 -5.73 -14.40 12.76
CA MET A 52 -5.11 -13.09 13.03
C MET A 52 -4.98 -12.26 11.77
N LEU A 53 -4.58 -12.88 10.66
CA LEU A 53 -4.41 -12.19 9.38
C LEU A 53 -5.77 -11.74 8.81
N ILE A 54 -6.76 -12.62 8.81
CA ILE A 54 -8.13 -12.30 8.37
C ILE A 54 -8.75 -11.21 9.27
N GLY A 55 -8.58 -11.33 10.58
CA GLY A 55 -9.06 -10.31 11.52
C GLY A 55 -8.44 -8.94 11.29
N ALA A 56 -7.14 -8.88 11.01
CA ALA A 56 -6.46 -7.64 10.68
C ALA A 56 -7.00 -7.00 9.39
N ILE A 57 -7.25 -7.80 8.36
CA ILE A 57 -7.84 -7.32 7.11
C ILE A 57 -9.24 -6.76 7.34
N LEU A 58 -10.09 -7.50 8.06
CA LEU A 58 -11.45 -7.06 8.39
C LEU A 58 -11.45 -5.77 9.21
N ASN A 59 -10.57 -5.65 10.21
CA ASN A 59 -10.45 -4.45 11.02
C ASN A 59 -10.08 -3.23 10.19
N VAL A 60 -9.13 -3.37 9.26
CA VAL A 60 -8.73 -2.26 8.39
C VAL A 60 -9.85 -1.87 7.44
N LEU A 61 -10.49 -2.83 6.77
CA LEU A 61 -11.61 -2.52 5.88
C LEU A 61 -12.77 -1.86 6.63
N ASN A 62 -13.12 -2.37 7.81
CA ASN A 62 -14.16 -1.79 8.66
C ASN A 62 -13.78 -0.39 9.17
N SER A 63 -12.50 -0.14 9.47
CA SER A 63 -12.03 1.21 9.83
C SER A 63 -12.21 2.21 8.70
N VAL A 64 -11.97 1.79 7.46
CA VAL A 64 -12.17 2.62 6.27
C VAL A 64 -13.66 2.85 6.00
N ILE A 65 -14.51 1.82 6.17
CA ILE A 65 -15.97 1.93 6.04
C ILE A 65 -16.51 2.94 7.07
N ALA A 66 -16.03 2.86 8.32
CA ALA A 66 -16.43 3.76 9.39
C ALA A 66 -15.88 5.18 9.22
N ASN A 67 -14.69 5.32 8.64
CA ASN A 67 -14.03 6.60 8.46
C ASN A 67 -13.39 6.72 7.06
N PRO A 68 -14.17 7.11 6.04
CA PRO A 68 -13.67 7.25 4.66
C PRO A 68 -12.55 8.30 4.49
N SER A 69 -12.33 9.20 5.46
CA SER A 69 -11.22 10.16 5.41
C SER A 69 -9.85 9.49 5.48
N LEU A 70 -9.77 8.24 5.95
CA LEU A 70 -8.54 7.44 5.92
C LEU A 70 -8.04 7.15 4.49
N LEU A 71 -8.90 7.31 3.49
CA LEU A 71 -8.53 7.14 2.08
C LEU A 71 -7.87 8.40 1.48
N GLU A 72 -7.88 9.51 2.19
CA GLU A 72 -7.28 10.75 1.69
C GLU A 72 -5.76 10.59 1.63
N CYS A 73 -5.26 10.33 0.43
CA CYS A 73 -3.85 10.53 0.16
C CYS A 73 -3.56 12.03 0.11
N SER A 74 -2.48 12.47 0.73
CA SER A 74 -1.93 13.77 0.42
C SER A 74 -1.75 13.81 -1.11
N ALA A 75 -2.54 14.65 -1.77
CA ALA A 75 -2.46 14.82 -3.20
C ALA A 75 -1.04 15.33 -3.50
N GLU A 76 -0.17 14.41 -3.90
CA GLU A 76 1.03 14.82 -4.62
C GLU A 76 0.50 15.45 -5.90
N SER A 77 0.37 16.77 -5.90
CA SER A 77 0.13 17.51 -7.11
C SER A 77 1.21 17.05 -8.09
N SER A 78 0.80 16.50 -9.22
CA SER A 78 1.72 16.17 -10.30
C SER A 78 2.40 17.46 -10.74
N VAL A 79 3.52 17.76 -10.11
CA VAL A 79 4.32 18.93 -10.47
C VAL A 79 5.06 18.54 -11.75
N TYR A 80 4.58 19.07 -12.88
CA TYR A 80 5.31 19.00 -14.12
C TYR A 80 6.63 19.75 -13.96
N THR A 81 7.74 19.02 -13.95
CA THR A 81 9.08 19.59 -13.93
C THR A 81 9.73 19.29 -15.29
N PRO A 82 9.85 20.29 -16.16
CA PRO A 82 10.47 20.08 -17.46
C PRO A 82 11.94 19.63 -17.29
N SER A 83 12.34 18.59 -18.00
CA SER A 83 13.74 18.18 -18.04
C SER A 83 14.60 19.22 -18.77
N GLY A 84 15.91 19.20 -18.52
CA GLY A 84 16.84 20.08 -19.23
C GLY A 84 16.78 19.91 -20.77
N GLU A 85 16.43 18.71 -21.24
CA GLU A 85 16.23 18.43 -22.67
C GLU A 85 14.97 19.09 -23.22
N VAL A 86 13.87 19.07 -22.47
CA VAL A 86 12.63 19.77 -22.84
C VAL A 86 12.88 21.27 -22.97
N ILE A 87 13.60 21.87 -22.02
CA ILE A 87 13.92 23.30 -22.05
C ILE A 87 14.79 23.63 -23.27
N ARG A 88 15.78 22.78 -23.59
CA ARG A 88 16.64 22.96 -24.77
C ARG A 88 15.82 22.90 -26.05
N GLN A 89 14.96 21.90 -26.18
CA GLN A 89 14.09 21.72 -27.36
C GLN A 89 13.12 22.89 -27.52
N GLN A 90 12.55 23.44 -26.43
CA GLN A 90 11.72 24.64 -26.48
C GLN A 90 12.47 25.84 -27.00
N ASN A 91 13.71 26.04 -26.56
CA ASN A 91 14.54 27.15 -27.02
C ASN A 91 14.93 27.00 -28.52
N GLU A 92 15.21 25.77 -28.95
CA GLU A 92 15.51 25.49 -30.37
C GLU A 92 14.33 25.78 -31.29
N ILE A 93 13.11 25.35 -30.89
CA ILE A 93 11.89 25.69 -31.65
C ILE A 93 11.66 27.19 -31.67
N ARG A 94 11.89 27.92 -30.58
CA ARG A 94 11.78 29.38 -30.54
C ARG A 94 12.72 30.02 -31.51
N HIS A 95 13.98 29.60 -31.57
CA HIS A 95 14.94 30.07 -32.56
C HIS A 95 14.54 29.80 -34.01
N MET A 96 13.95 28.61 -34.27
CA MET A 96 13.44 28.29 -35.63
C MET A 96 12.29 29.22 -36.01
N MET A 97 11.38 29.56 -35.04
CA MET A 97 10.23 30.43 -35.29
C MET A 97 10.64 31.90 -35.50
N ASP A 98 11.75 32.33 -34.89
CA ASP A 98 12.29 33.68 -35.04
C ASP A 98 13.11 33.86 -36.35
N SER A 99 13.34 32.76 -37.10
CA SER A 99 14.08 32.77 -38.34
C SER A 99 13.29 33.46 -39.48
N THR A 100 13.95 34.24 -40.27
CA THR A 100 13.36 34.90 -41.47
C THR A 100 12.94 33.92 -42.57
N GLN A 101 13.49 32.71 -42.55
CA GLN A 101 13.12 31.58 -43.42
C GLN A 101 12.61 30.43 -42.58
N LEU A 102 11.32 30.39 -42.36
CA LEU A 102 10.68 29.34 -41.55
C LEU A 102 10.46 28.08 -42.41
N ASP A 103 11.11 26.97 -42.02
CA ASP A 103 10.81 25.64 -42.54
C ASP A 103 9.64 25.05 -41.73
N TYR A 104 8.46 25.11 -42.32
CA TYR A 104 7.21 24.67 -41.65
C TYR A 104 7.20 23.16 -41.30
N ASP A 105 7.67 22.30 -42.18
CA ASP A 105 7.63 20.86 -41.99
C ASP A 105 8.60 20.42 -40.89
N ARG A 106 9.79 21.00 -40.91
CA ARG A 106 10.79 20.76 -39.87
C ARG A 106 10.30 21.28 -38.49
N THR A 107 9.81 22.51 -38.48
CA THR A 107 9.31 23.13 -37.21
C THR A 107 8.14 22.34 -36.66
N LYS A 108 7.20 21.87 -37.47
CA LYS A 108 6.11 21.00 -37.07
C LYS A 108 6.61 19.69 -36.44
N SER A 109 7.58 19.07 -37.08
CA SER A 109 8.18 17.81 -36.57
C SER A 109 8.81 17.99 -35.18
N GLU A 110 9.54 19.11 -34.99
CA GLU A 110 10.19 19.42 -33.72
C GLU A 110 9.17 19.79 -32.62
N ILE A 111 8.07 20.44 -32.98
CA ILE A 111 6.95 20.70 -32.05
C ILE A 111 6.32 19.37 -31.59
N LEU A 112 6.05 18.44 -32.48
CA LEU A 112 5.50 17.14 -32.15
C LEU A 112 6.45 16.34 -31.24
N ARG A 113 7.75 16.42 -31.51
CA ARG A 113 8.78 15.83 -30.66
C ARG A 113 8.78 16.44 -29.26
N LEU A 114 8.70 17.77 -29.16
CA LEU A 114 8.62 18.46 -27.87
C LEU A 114 7.39 17.99 -27.07
N VAL A 115 6.23 17.89 -27.71
CA VAL A 115 5.01 17.40 -27.07
C VAL A 115 5.22 16.00 -26.51
N GLN A 116 5.84 15.09 -27.26
CA GLN A 116 6.15 13.75 -26.78
C GLN A 116 7.07 13.80 -25.56
N MET A 117 8.15 14.58 -25.61
CA MET A 117 9.07 14.74 -24.48
C MET A 117 8.40 15.33 -23.25
N GLN A 118 7.45 16.24 -23.41
CA GLN A 118 6.66 16.78 -22.31
C GLN A 118 5.75 15.73 -21.68
N TYR A 119 5.09 14.89 -22.49
CA TYR A 119 4.31 13.74 -22.01
C TYR A 119 5.18 12.76 -21.24
N ASP A 120 6.37 12.46 -21.71
CA ASP A 120 7.30 11.54 -21.03
C ASP A 120 7.78 12.08 -19.66
N CYS A 121 7.76 13.41 -19.49
CA CYS A 121 8.06 14.05 -18.21
C CYS A 121 6.85 14.17 -17.26
N CYS A 122 5.64 13.88 -17.74
CA CYS A 122 4.44 13.91 -16.90
C CYS A 122 4.36 12.63 -16.07
N THR A 123 4.63 12.71 -14.78
CA THR A 123 4.29 11.64 -13.83
C THR A 123 2.78 11.70 -13.56
N TYR A 124 2.03 10.86 -14.26
CA TYR A 124 0.60 10.71 -14.00
C TYR A 124 0.40 9.82 -12.78
N SER A 125 -0.31 10.32 -11.79
CA SER A 125 -0.67 9.53 -10.61
C SER A 125 -2.13 9.08 -10.71
N ASP A 126 -2.35 7.77 -10.73
CA ASP A 126 -3.70 7.17 -10.73
C ASP A 126 -4.36 7.21 -9.33
N LYS A 127 -3.63 7.68 -8.30
CA LYS A 127 -4.08 7.70 -6.90
C LYS A 127 -5.46 8.36 -6.70
N PRO A 128 -5.77 9.54 -7.29
CA PRO A 128 -7.08 10.15 -7.11
C PRO A 128 -8.23 9.30 -7.65
N GLN A 129 -8.04 8.68 -8.82
CA GLN A 129 -9.04 7.80 -9.45
C GLN A 129 -9.23 6.52 -8.63
N GLN A 130 -8.15 5.94 -8.14
CA GLN A 130 -8.18 4.78 -7.26
C GLN A 130 -8.81 5.09 -5.91
N THR A 131 -8.62 6.29 -5.39
CA THR A 131 -9.28 6.76 -4.16
C THR A 131 -10.80 6.87 -4.36
N GLU A 132 -11.23 7.43 -5.49
CA GLU A 132 -12.66 7.52 -5.80
C GLU A 132 -13.28 6.13 -6.02
N LEU A 133 -12.56 5.23 -6.66
CA LEU A 133 -12.98 3.84 -6.79
C LEU A 133 -13.14 3.17 -5.40
N LEU A 134 -12.17 3.33 -4.50
CA LEU A 134 -12.25 2.83 -3.13
C LEU A 134 -13.46 3.41 -2.37
N ARG A 135 -13.71 4.70 -2.52
CA ARG A 135 -14.90 5.34 -1.95
C ARG A 135 -16.17 4.71 -2.47
N SER A 136 -16.29 4.52 -3.78
CA SER A 136 -17.47 3.91 -4.39
C SER A 136 -17.70 2.47 -3.95
N LEU A 137 -16.63 1.72 -3.64
CA LEU A 137 -16.70 0.34 -3.20
C LEU A 137 -16.99 0.19 -1.70
N LEU A 138 -16.54 1.12 -0.87
CA LEU A 138 -16.59 0.98 0.60
C LEU A 138 -17.63 1.87 1.26
N VAL A 139 -17.93 3.04 0.70
CA VAL A 139 -18.91 3.96 1.29
C VAL A 139 -20.33 3.41 1.14
N GLY A 140 -21.03 3.31 2.26
CA GLY A 140 -22.40 2.77 2.30
C GLY A 140 -22.49 1.26 2.56
N HIS A 141 -21.35 0.58 2.65
CA HIS A 141 -21.34 -0.80 3.15
C HIS A 141 -21.56 -0.84 4.67
N GLU A 142 -22.30 -1.84 5.12
CA GLU A 142 -22.33 -2.20 6.54
C GLU A 142 -20.98 -2.80 6.97
N GLN A 143 -20.73 -2.83 8.28
CA GLN A 143 -19.53 -3.48 8.80
C GLN A 143 -19.45 -4.95 8.35
N LEU A 144 -18.29 -5.32 7.87
CA LEU A 144 -18.02 -6.66 7.39
C LEU A 144 -17.81 -7.62 8.57
N ASN A 145 -18.66 -8.65 8.66
CA ASN A 145 -18.53 -9.73 9.65
C ASN A 145 -17.70 -10.92 9.13
N SER A 146 -17.54 -11.02 7.81
CA SER A 146 -16.75 -12.04 7.13
C SER A 146 -15.99 -11.43 5.96
N LEU A 147 -14.88 -12.06 5.58
CA LEU A 147 -14.06 -11.58 4.50
C LEU A 147 -14.70 -11.88 3.15
N ASP A 148 -14.99 -10.83 2.38
CA ASP A 148 -15.36 -10.94 0.96
C ASP A 148 -14.07 -10.85 0.12
N ILE A 149 -13.77 -11.93 -0.61
CA ILE A 149 -12.58 -12.02 -1.45
C ILE A 149 -12.66 -11.10 -2.67
N GLY A 150 -13.86 -10.86 -3.20
CA GLY A 150 -14.08 -9.91 -4.28
C GLY A 150 -13.70 -8.49 -3.84
N LEU A 151 -14.22 -8.09 -2.68
CA LEU A 151 -13.94 -6.80 -2.08
C LEU A 151 -12.45 -6.67 -1.71
N LEU A 152 -11.85 -7.71 -1.11
CA LEU A 152 -10.43 -7.73 -0.79
C LEU A 152 -9.56 -7.43 -2.01
N LYS A 153 -9.79 -8.13 -3.11
CA LYS A 153 -9.03 -7.94 -4.35
C LYS A 153 -9.22 -6.57 -4.99
N SER A 154 -10.40 -6.01 -4.83
CA SER A 154 -10.73 -4.70 -5.39
C SER A 154 -10.16 -3.54 -4.57
N CYS A 155 -9.91 -3.74 -3.27
CA CYS A 155 -9.50 -2.68 -2.36
C CYS A 155 -8.03 -2.78 -1.92
N VAL A 156 -7.48 -4.00 -1.82
CA VAL A 156 -6.15 -4.24 -1.24
C VAL A 156 -5.13 -4.58 -2.31
N SER A 157 -4.04 -3.82 -2.32
CA SER A 157 -2.88 -4.05 -3.19
C SER A 157 -1.92 -5.06 -2.57
N ARG A 158 -1.56 -4.84 -1.31
CA ARG A 158 -0.61 -5.69 -0.58
C ARG A 158 -0.91 -5.73 0.91
N ILE A 159 -0.47 -6.81 1.54
CA ILE A 159 -0.50 -7.00 2.99
C ILE A 159 0.94 -7.23 3.44
N TRP A 160 1.45 -6.30 4.23
CA TRP A 160 2.80 -6.33 4.75
C TRP A 160 2.81 -6.87 6.16
N VAL A 161 3.66 -7.85 6.43
CA VAL A 161 3.84 -8.45 7.75
C VAL A 161 5.26 -8.26 8.20
N SER A 162 5.46 -7.60 9.36
CA SER A 162 6.77 -7.42 9.98
C SER A 162 7.19 -8.62 10.85
N HIS A 163 8.44 -8.65 11.28
CA HIS A 163 8.96 -9.64 12.24
C HIS A 163 8.18 -9.68 13.54
N PHE A 164 7.66 -8.53 13.98
CA PHE A 164 6.85 -8.42 15.20
C PHE A 164 5.39 -8.76 14.97
N CYS A 165 5.04 -9.34 13.81
CA CYS A 165 3.67 -9.61 13.37
C CYS A 165 2.77 -8.38 13.35
N THR A 166 3.31 -7.18 13.22
CA THR A 166 2.52 -6.03 12.85
C THR A 166 2.07 -6.20 11.41
N ILE A 167 0.80 -5.93 11.18
CA ILE A 167 0.18 -6.09 9.86
C ILE A 167 -0.16 -4.70 9.33
N GLU A 168 0.33 -4.41 8.14
CA GLU A 168 0.02 -3.17 7.42
C GLU A 168 -0.66 -3.54 6.12
N ILE A 169 -1.72 -2.84 5.79
CA ILE A 169 -2.49 -3.09 4.59
C ILE A 169 -2.36 -1.89 3.67
N GLU A 170 -1.81 -2.16 2.50
CA GLU A 170 -1.68 -1.21 1.41
C GLU A 170 -2.89 -1.33 0.50
N LEU A 171 -3.67 -0.26 0.41
CA LEU A 171 -4.82 -0.16 -0.49
C LEU A 171 -4.37 0.13 -1.92
N ILE A 172 -5.26 -0.04 -2.90
CA ILE A 172 -4.93 0.17 -4.32
C ILE A 172 -4.46 1.58 -4.64
N ASN A 173 -4.91 2.59 -3.87
CA ASN A 173 -4.47 3.99 -4.02
C ASN A 173 -3.11 4.28 -3.35
N GLY A 174 -2.44 3.26 -2.80
CA GLY A 174 -1.16 3.38 -2.11
C GLY A 174 -1.25 3.85 -0.66
N THR A 175 -2.45 4.05 -0.10
CA THR A 175 -2.62 4.34 1.33
C THR A 175 -2.28 3.10 2.15
N ILE A 176 -1.42 3.26 3.16
CA ILE A 176 -1.03 2.19 4.08
C ILE A 176 -1.72 2.42 5.41
N ILE A 177 -2.49 1.42 5.84
CA ILE A 177 -3.18 1.44 7.13
C ILE A 177 -2.57 0.37 8.02
N HIS A 178 -2.16 0.81 9.22
CA HIS A 178 -1.56 -0.06 10.23
C HIS A 178 -2.65 -0.71 11.07
N ASN A 179 -2.61 -2.03 11.17
CA ASN A 179 -3.38 -2.76 12.16
C ASN A 179 -2.43 -3.24 13.25
N ILE A 180 -2.47 -2.58 14.40
CA ILE A 180 -1.76 -3.02 15.60
C ILE A 180 -2.64 -4.10 16.22
N THR A 181 -2.29 -5.35 16.00
CA THR A 181 -2.91 -6.45 16.74
C THR A 181 -2.51 -6.29 18.21
N GLU A 182 -3.48 -5.95 19.07
CA GLU A 182 -3.25 -5.99 20.51
C GLU A 182 -2.84 -7.41 20.90
N ARG A 183 -1.60 -7.54 21.32
CA ARG A 183 -1.05 -8.79 21.79
C ARG A 183 -1.32 -8.94 23.25
N SER A 184 -2.08 -9.94 23.62
CA SER A 184 -1.93 -10.54 24.94
C SER A 184 -0.52 -11.17 24.97
N VAL A 185 0.43 -10.46 25.54
CA VAL A 185 1.74 -11.01 25.88
C VAL A 185 1.50 -11.96 27.06
N VAL A 186 1.22 -13.21 26.77
CA VAL A 186 1.26 -14.25 27.79
C VAL A 186 2.74 -14.52 28.07
N ASN A 187 3.30 -13.72 28.98
CA ASN A 187 4.57 -14.06 29.59
C ASN A 187 4.38 -15.36 30.36
N GLY A 188 5.27 -16.34 30.15
CA GLY A 188 5.22 -17.67 30.75
C GLY A 188 5.22 -17.72 32.28
N ASN A 189 4.99 -16.63 32.97
CA ASN A 189 4.89 -16.47 34.44
C ASN A 189 3.59 -15.81 34.92
N GLY A 190 2.50 -15.95 34.22
CA GLY A 190 1.16 -15.73 34.79
C GLY A 190 0.89 -14.34 35.39
N ILE A 191 1.50 -13.27 34.92
CA ILE A 191 1.21 -11.88 35.35
C ILE A 191 0.56 -11.18 34.17
N GLU A 192 -0.73 -10.95 34.28
CA GLU A 192 -1.49 -10.05 33.40
C GLU A 192 -1.06 -8.61 33.69
N CYS A 193 -0.36 -7.97 32.77
CA CYS A 193 -0.13 -6.53 32.80
C CYS A 193 -1.25 -5.84 32.04
N ASN A 194 -2.26 -5.35 32.75
CA ASN A 194 -3.21 -4.39 32.24
C ASN A 194 -2.48 -3.06 32.01
N GLY A 195 -2.47 -2.61 30.76
CA GLY A 195 -1.90 -1.31 30.41
C GLY A 195 -2.79 -0.19 30.91
N ASP A 196 -2.36 0.47 31.96
CA ASP A 196 -2.72 1.86 32.23
C ASP A 196 -1.60 2.51 33.06
N SER A 197 -1.27 3.74 32.62
CA SER A 197 -0.51 4.74 33.37
C SER A 197 1.01 4.54 33.50
N CYS A 198 1.73 5.08 32.54
CA CYS A 198 3.08 5.60 32.81
C CYS A 198 2.93 7.08 33.23
N GLU A 199 2.70 7.33 34.52
CA GLU A 199 2.94 8.64 35.11
C GLU A 199 4.42 8.81 35.37
N THR A 200 4.94 9.87 34.80
CA THR A 200 6.26 10.42 35.09
C THR A 200 6.32 10.88 36.53
N ALA A 201 7.21 10.31 37.33
CA ALA A 201 7.63 10.89 38.60
C ALA A 201 9.02 11.52 38.40
N ASP A 202 9.01 12.84 38.21
CA ASP A 202 10.11 13.70 38.61
C ASP A 202 10.20 13.69 40.14
N SER A 203 11.39 13.63 40.65
CA SER A 203 11.89 14.51 41.70
C SER A 203 12.95 13.89 42.59
N GLU A 204 13.90 14.73 42.80
CA GLU A 204 14.90 14.92 43.86
C GLU A 204 16.12 14.02 43.88
#